data_28170618abf1d2d1bbf3b71bb137e091
#
_entry.id   28170618abf1d2d1bbf3b71bb137e091
#
_cell.length_a   1.000
_cell.length_b   1.000
_cell.length_c   1.000
_cell.angle_alpha   90.00
_cell.angle_beta   90.00
_cell.angle_gamma   90.00
#
_symmetry.space_group_name_H-M   'P 1'
#
loop_
_entity.id
_entity.type
_entity.pdbx_description
1 polymer ?
#
loop_
_entity_poly.entity_id
_entity_poly.type
_entity_poly.pdbx_seq_one_letter_code
_entity_poly.pdbx_strand_id
1 'polypeptide(L)'
;STISVCQAVKPEKMEISMLEAHQFTCEGLLALDDDMIIFVGTPLPGKTFSVDNLEAFLVPQGTFVKLDPFIIHGSQYAVHKECAHILCLLPGRTFKNDIQAVMLSEEKRAELIME
;
A
#
# COMPACT_ATOMS: atom_id res chain seq x y z
N SER A 1 16.17 8.31 8.04
CA SER A 1 15.11 7.31 7.78
C SER A 1 14.70 6.61 9.06
N THR A 2 13.47 6.21 9.12
CA THR A 2 12.93 5.46 10.25
C THR A 2 12.59 4.05 9.77
N ILE A 3 12.90 3.08 10.61
CA ILE A 3 12.51 1.68 10.39
C ILE A 3 11.38 1.37 11.38
N SER A 4 10.27 0.90 10.86
CA SER A 4 9.14 0.48 11.69
C SER A 4 8.60 -0.86 11.22
N VAL A 5 7.87 -1.52 12.08
CA VAL A 5 7.16 -2.76 11.73
C VAL A 5 5.67 -2.47 11.80
N CYS A 6 4.99 -2.68 10.69
CA CYS A 6 3.57 -2.50 10.58
C CYS A 6 2.88 -3.86 10.54
N GLN A 7 1.64 -3.91 11.02
CA GLN A 7 0.81 -5.09 10.91
C GLN A 7 -0.06 -4.98 9.65
N ALA A 8 -0.11 -6.06 8.89
CA ALA A 8 -1.02 -6.23 7.78
C ALA A 8 -2.00 -7.33 8.11
N VAL A 9 -3.26 -7.14 7.76
CA VAL A 9 -4.31 -8.12 8.03
C VAL A 9 -4.77 -8.79 6.75
N LYS A 10 -5.37 -9.97 6.90
CA LYS A 10 -6.08 -10.65 5.83
C LYS A 10 -7.58 -10.48 6.08
N PRO A 11 -8.22 -9.45 5.49
CA PRO A 11 -9.65 -9.27 5.67
C PRO A 11 -10.45 -10.31 4.88
N GLU A 12 -11.70 -10.52 5.25
CA GLU A 12 -12.60 -11.38 4.47
C GLU A 12 -12.77 -10.85 3.06
N LYS A 13 -12.87 -9.54 2.93
CA LYS A 13 -12.96 -8.84 1.64
C LYS A 13 -11.80 -7.86 1.52
N MET A 14 -10.94 -8.08 0.54
CA MET A 14 -9.79 -7.21 0.27
C MET A 14 -10.25 -6.00 -0.54
N GLU A 15 -10.87 -5.05 0.13
CA GLU A 15 -11.39 -3.84 -0.50
C GLU A 15 -10.39 -2.70 -0.43
N ILE A 16 -10.20 -2.00 -1.54
CA ILE A 16 -9.41 -0.77 -1.59
C ILE A 16 -10.34 0.39 -1.22
N SER A 17 -10.16 0.92 -0.01
CA SER A 17 -11.00 1.99 0.52
C SER A 17 -10.25 3.29 0.78
N MET A 18 -8.92 3.25 0.77
CA MET A 18 -8.08 4.41 1.02
C MET A 18 -6.86 4.35 0.10
N LEU A 19 -6.51 5.49 -0.47
CA LEU A 19 -5.32 5.66 -1.28
C LEU A 19 -4.46 6.76 -0.69
N GLU A 20 -3.15 6.59 -0.80
CA GLU A 20 -2.17 7.57 -0.34
C GLU A 20 -0.99 7.68 -1.28
N ALA A 21 -0.23 8.74 -1.15
CA ALA A 21 1.03 8.95 -1.84
C ALA A 21 1.94 9.83 -1.01
N HIS A 22 3.24 9.68 -1.24
CA HIS A 22 4.27 10.53 -0.67
C HIS A 22 4.91 11.34 -1.79
N GLN A 23 4.96 12.66 -1.63
CA GLN A 23 5.41 13.54 -2.71
C GLN A 23 6.92 13.57 -2.85
N PHE A 24 7.65 13.51 -1.75
CA PHE A 24 9.09 13.74 -1.72
C PHE A 24 9.89 12.54 -1.28
N THR A 25 9.25 11.47 -0.84
CA THR A 25 9.93 10.32 -0.25
C THR A 25 9.61 9.03 -0.96
N CYS A 26 10.58 8.12 -0.95
CA CYS A 26 10.35 6.71 -1.26
C CYS A 26 9.86 5.99 -0.02
N GLU A 27 9.14 4.90 -0.22
CA GLU A 27 8.77 3.97 0.85
C GLU A 27 9.34 2.59 0.56
N GLY A 28 10.02 2.01 1.53
CA GLY A 28 10.52 0.64 1.43
C GLY A 28 9.61 -0.31 2.21
N LEU A 29 9.30 -1.45 1.62
CA LEU A 29 8.45 -2.48 2.22
C LEU A 29 9.12 -3.83 2.12
N LEU A 30 9.14 -4.58 3.22
CA LEU A 30 9.64 -5.95 3.26
C LEU A 30 8.70 -6.81 4.09
N ALA A 31 8.06 -7.78 3.46
CA ALA A 31 7.22 -8.75 4.14
C ALA A 31 8.10 -9.71 4.94
N LEU A 32 7.88 -9.78 6.26
CA LEU A 32 8.76 -10.50 7.18
C LEU A 32 8.32 -11.95 7.42
N ASP A 33 7.04 -12.20 7.56
CA ASP A 33 6.54 -13.50 8.03
C ASP A 33 5.35 -14.06 7.22
N ASP A 34 5.04 -13.44 6.09
CA ASP A 34 4.03 -13.89 5.14
C ASP A 34 4.32 -13.25 3.78
N ASP A 35 3.70 -13.76 2.72
CA ASP A 35 3.58 -13.01 1.49
C ASP A 35 2.68 -11.79 1.74
N MET A 36 2.78 -10.77 0.89
CA MET A 36 1.89 -9.61 0.98
C MET A 36 1.29 -9.28 -0.39
N ILE A 37 0.11 -8.68 -0.35
CA ILE A 37 -0.49 -8.06 -1.52
C ILE A 37 -0.32 -6.56 -1.41
N ILE A 38 0.19 -5.96 -2.47
CA ILE A 38 0.25 -4.51 -2.64
C ILE A 38 -0.58 -4.11 -3.85
N PHE A 39 -1.06 -2.88 -3.84
CA PHE A 39 -1.67 -2.27 -5.03
C PHE A 39 -1.06 -0.90 -5.23
N VAL A 40 -0.66 -0.62 -6.46
CA VAL A 40 0.11 0.57 -6.81
C VAL A 40 -0.32 1.12 -8.16
N GLY A 41 -0.15 2.41 -8.35
CA GLY A 41 -0.43 3.06 -9.62
C GLY A 41 0.22 4.42 -9.72
N THR A 42 0.19 4.99 -10.92
CA THR A 42 0.64 6.35 -11.17
C THR A 42 -0.55 7.29 -11.26
N PRO A 43 -0.39 8.58 -10.89
CA PRO A 43 -1.47 9.55 -11.05
C PRO A 43 -1.91 9.67 -12.51
N LEU A 44 -3.21 9.75 -12.73
CA LEU A 44 -3.80 10.05 -14.02
C LEU A 44 -4.25 11.51 -14.05
N PRO A 45 -4.18 12.20 -15.18
CA PRO A 45 -4.72 13.56 -15.32
C PRO A 45 -6.19 13.61 -14.87
N GLY A 46 -6.50 14.48 -13.91
CA GLY A 46 -7.84 14.60 -13.33
C GLY A 46 -8.30 13.45 -12.45
N LYS A 47 -7.46 12.42 -12.25
CA LYS A 47 -7.79 11.21 -11.47
C LYS A 47 -6.61 10.76 -10.62
N THR A 48 -6.05 11.67 -9.83
CA THR A 48 -4.86 11.36 -9.03
C THR A 48 -5.09 10.19 -8.08
N PHE A 49 -6.21 10.21 -7.36
CA PHE A 49 -6.58 9.15 -6.43
C PHE A 49 -7.78 8.36 -6.96
N SER A 50 -7.49 7.40 -7.84
CA SER A 50 -8.51 6.56 -8.44
C SER A 50 -8.00 5.12 -8.53
N VAL A 51 -8.92 4.16 -8.43
CA VAL A 51 -8.61 2.74 -8.64
C VAL A 51 -8.37 2.38 -10.10
N ASP A 52 -8.70 3.28 -11.02
CA ASP A 52 -8.67 3.00 -12.47
C ASP A 52 -7.27 2.64 -13.00
N ASN A 53 -6.23 3.13 -12.34
CA ASN A 53 -4.85 2.89 -12.78
C ASN A 53 -4.03 2.04 -11.81
N LEU A 54 -4.69 1.34 -10.91
CA LEU A 54 -4.00 0.49 -9.96
C LEU A 54 -3.77 -0.91 -10.52
N GLU A 55 -2.62 -1.47 -10.21
CA GLU A 55 -2.29 -2.87 -10.40
C GLU A 55 -1.97 -3.48 -9.05
N ALA A 56 -2.41 -4.71 -8.84
CA ALA A 56 -2.14 -5.45 -7.62
C ALA A 56 -1.07 -6.51 -7.87
N PHE A 57 -0.21 -6.71 -6.88
CA PHE A 57 0.90 -7.65 -6.96
C PHE A 57 0.95 -8.51 -5.71
N LEU A 58 1.17 -9.80 -5.92
CA LEU A 58 1.57 -10.71 -4.85
C LEU A 58 3.09 -10.61 -4.70
N VAL A 59 3.53 -10.14 -3.54
CA VAL A 59 4.95 -9.98 -3.23
C VAL A 59 5.35 -11.09 -2.26
N PRO A 60 6.25 -12.00 -2.67
CA PRO A 60 6.67 -13.08 -1.79
C PRO A 60 7.37 -12.59 -0.53
N GLN A 61 7.20 -13.34 0.56
CA GLN A 61 7.93 -13.11 1.80
C GLN A 61 9.43 -12.95 1.53
N GLY A 62 10.04 -11.95 2.16
CA GLY A 62 11.46 -11.68 2.02
C GLY A 62 11.85 -10.86 0.79
N THR A 63 10.89 -10.46 -0.03
CA THR A 63 11.13 -9.58 -1.18
C THR A 63 10.98 -8.12 -0.78
N PHE A 64 12.00 -7.33 -1.06
CA PHE A 64 11.98 -5.89 -0.80
C PHE A 64 11.36 -5.13 -1.97
N VAL A 65 10.45 -4.22 -1.66
CA VAL A 65 9.80 -3.34 -2.63
C VAL A 65 10.11 -1.90 -2.28
N LYS A 66 10.50 -1.12 -3.26
CA LYS A 66 10.67 0.32 -3.14
C LYS A 66 9.59 1.02 -3.96
N LEU A 67 8.80 1.84 -3.31
CA LEU A 67 7.82 2.72 -3.97
C LEU A 67 8.47 4.09 -4.13
N ASP A 68 8.53 4.56 -5.36
CA ASP A 68 9.05 5.90 -5.65
C ASP A 68 8.05 7.00 -5.24
N PRO A 69 8.50 8.27 -5.12
CA PRO A 69 7.59 9.37 -4.88
C PRO A 69 6.45 9.40 -5.90
N PHE A 70 5.27 9.82 -5.46
CA PHE A 70 4.03 9.89 -6.24
C PHE A 70 3.41 8.57 -6.65
N ILE A 71 3.98 7.43 -6.28
CA ILE A 71 3.26 6.16 -6.49
C ILE A 71 2.06 6.11 -5.56
N ILE A 72 0.89 5.99 -6.16
CA ILE A 72 -0.37 5.83 -5.43
C ILE A 72 -0.43 4.41 -4.90
N HIS A 73 -0.72 4.26 -3.63
CA HIS A 73 -0.78 2.95 -2.96
C HIS A 73 -1.73 3.03 -1.76
N GLY A 74 -1.83 1.96 -1.03
CA GLY A 74 -2.59 1.90 0.22
C GLY A 74 -2.00 0.87 1.17
N SER A 75 -2.79 0.40 2.10
CA SER A 75 -2.37 -0.62 3.05
C SER A 75 -2.08 -1.94 2.34
N GLN A 76 -1.08 -2.65 2.81
CA GLN A 76 -0.78 -4.01 2.35
C GLN A 76 -1.71 -5.00 3.02
N TYR A 77 -1.95 -6.14 2.37
CA TYR A 77 -2.73 -7.22 2.94
C TYR A 77 -1.89 -8.47 3.13
N ALA A 78 -2.13 -9.18 4.23
CA ALA A 78 -1.58 -10.50 4.46
C ALA A 78 -2.25 -11.53 3.55
N VAL A 79 -1.54 -12.58 3.16
CA VAL A 79 -2.04 -13.57 2.20
C VAL A 79 -2.50 -14.84 2.90
N HIS A 80 -1.67 -15.41 3.77
CA HIS A 80 -1.94 -16.71 4.42
C HIS A 80 -2.30 -16.55 5.89
N LYS A 81 -1.66 -15.63 6.60
CA LYS A 81 -1.91 -15.36 8.01
C LYS A 81 -3.03 -14.35 8.19
N GLU A 82 -3.72 -14.40 9.31
CA GLU A 82 -4.69 -13.36 9.66
C GLU A 82 -4.02 -12.02 9.92
N CYS A 83 -2.79 -12.06 10.47
CA CYS A 83 -1.98 -10.89 10.72
C CYS A 83 -0.53 -11.20 10.37
N ALA A 84 0.06 -10.36 9.54
CA ALA A 84 1.46 -10.44 9.13
C ALA A 84 2.20 -9.17 9.52
N HIS A 85 3.53 -9.22 9.48
CA HIS A 85 4.39 -8.10 9.82
C HIS A 85 5.18 -7.66 8.60
N ILE A 86 5.21 -6.37 8.38
CA ILE A 86 5.90 -5.74 7.25
C ILE A 86 6.86 -4.71 7.79
N LEU A 87 8.14 -4.83 7.43
CA LEU A 87 9.12 -3.80 7.70
C LEU A 87 8.85 -2.64 6.76
N CYS A 88 8.74 -1.44 7.33
CA CYS A 88 8.47 -0.22 6.58
C CYS A 88 9.62 0.78 6.80
N LEU A 89 10.17 1.27 5.70
CA LEU A 89 11.24 2.26 5.70
C LEU A 89 10.68 3.57 5.14
N LEU A 90 10.61 4.59 6.00
CA LEU A 90 10.17 5.94 5.66
C LEU A 90 11.00 6.96 6.41
N PRO A 91 11.16 8.18 5.91
CA PRO A 91 11.69 9.27 6.71
C PRO A 91 10.84 9.51 7.95
N GLY A 92 11.47 9.93 9.04
CA GLY A 92 10.75 10.25 10.26
C GLY A 92 9.66 11.29 10.01
N ARG A 93 8.50 11.11 10.62
CA ARG A 93 7.33 12.00 10.52
C ARG A 93 6.71 12.11 9.13
N THR A 94 6.89 11.11 8.27
CA THR A 94 6.29 11.12 6.93
C THR A 94 4.77 11.27 6.99
N PHE A 95 4.11 10.61 7.92
CA PHE A 95 2.65 10.71 8.08
C PHE A 95 2.17 12.06 8.60
N LYS A 96 3.07 12.95 8.92
CA LYS A 96 2.74 14.34 9.27
C LYS A 96 3.19 15.32 8.19
N ASN A 97 4.34 15.06 7.58
CA ASN A 97 5.04 16.05 6.76
C ASN A 97 4.90 15.79 5.25
N ASP A 98 4.67 14.56 4.85
CA ASP A 98 4.67 14.19 3.43
C ASP A 98 3.69 13.06 3.15
N ILE A 99 2.41 13.33 3.32
CA ILE A 99 1.36 12.38 2.96
C ILE A 99 0.18 13.12 2.33
N GLN A 100 -0.34 12.52 1.27
CA GLN A 100 -1.64 12.84 0.70
C GLN A 100 -2.46 11.57 0.75
N ALA A 101 -3.59 11.59 1.43
CA ALA A 101 -4.44 10.43 1.61
C ALA A 101 -5.90 10.78 1.33
N VAL A 102 -6.61 9.86 0.70
CA VAL A 102 -8.01 10.02 0.34
C VAL A 102 -8.77 8.75 0.71
N MET A 103 -9.88 8.92 1.45
CA MET A 103 -10.84 7.86 1.68
C MET A 103 -11.79 7.80 0.50
N LEU A 104 -11.95 6.63 -0.09
CA LEU A 104 -12.82 6.43 -1.24
C LEU A 104 -14.27 6.19 -0.78
N SER A 105 -15.23 6.85 -1.46
CA SER A 105 -16.65 6.54 -1.29
C SER A 105 -16.95 5.12 -1.80
N GLU A 106 -18.03 4.52 -1.34
CA GLU A 106 -18.34 3.11 -1.67
C GLU A 106 -18.34 2.82 -3.17
N GLU A 107 -18.90 3.72 -3.98
CA GLU A 107 -18.96 3.53 -5.43
C GLU A 107 -17.62 3.67 -6.15
N LYS A 108 -16.60 4.20 -5.46
CA LYS A 108 -15.24 4.37 -6.02
C LYS A 108 -14.26 3.31 -5.56
N ARG A 109 -14.69 2.40 -4.69
CA ARG A 109 -13.84 1.33 -4.18
C ARG A 109 -13.69 0.21 -5.18
N ALA A 110 -12.61 -0.55 -5.06
CA ALA A 110 -12.39 -1.76 -5.82
C ALA A 110 -12.10 -2.92 -4.88
N GLU A 111 -12.32 -4.12 -5.35
CA GLU A 111 -12.01 -5.35 -4.61
C GLU A 111 -10.84 -6.06 -5.26
N LEU A 112 -9.89 -6.50 -4.45
CA LEU A 112 -8.78 -7.34 -4.90
C LEU A 112 -9.23 -8.79 -4.89
N ILE A 113 -9.11 -9.45 -6.04
CA ILE A 113 -9.50 -10.85 -6.20
C ILE A 113 -8.25 -11.69 -6.44
N MET A 114 -8.08 -12.73 -5.63
CA MET A 114 -7.02 -13.73 -5.83
C MET A 114 -7.52 -14.78 -6.80
N GLU A 115 -6.79 -14.94 -7.90
CA GLU A 115 -7.06 -15.97 -8.90
C GLU A 115 -6.13 -17.16 -8.75
#